data_0f7b53e4079bbdd02499d9c0a9cf243e
#
_entry.id   0f7b53e4079bbdd02499d9c0a9cf243e
#
_cell.length_a   1.000
_cell.length_b   1.000
_cell.length_c   1.000
_cell.angle_alpha   90.00
_cell.angle_beta   90.00
_cell.angle_gamma   90.00
#
_symmetry.space_group_name_H-M   'P 1'
#
loop_
_entity.id
_entity.type
_entity.pdbx_description
1 polymer ?
#
loop_
_entity_poly.entity_id
_entity_poly.type
_entity_poly.pdbx_seq_one_letter_code
_entity_poly.pdbx_strand_id
1 'polypeptide(L)'
;MELTLQQLKQLLPKNPYVEHWHEALSQLLPDYEINTPQRIAAFIAQCAHESGGFTALKENLNYKPVTLRKIFPKYFPTDELANAYCSMPDKQAAIANRVYANRMGNGDEHSGDGYRYCGRGLIQLTGKDNYTWFAASLGISPDEASEYLGTFEGAAQSACWFWETNNLNQWADKGDILTLTKRINGGTIGLEDRIKHYEHALHVLGV
;
A
#
# COMPACT_ATOMS: atom_id res chain seq x y z
N MET A 1 21.17 -11.65 -3.61
CA MET A 1 20.33 -12.82 -3.25
C MET A 1 19.08 -12.81 -4.12
N GLU A 2 18.64 -13.98 -4.54
CA GLU A 2 17.42 -14.15 -5.31
C GLU A 2 16.33 -14.74 -4.42
N LEU A 3 15.14 -14.13 -4.44
CA LEU A 3 13.97 -14.67 -3.76
C LEU A 3 13.34 -15.74 -4.64
N THR A 4 13.32 -17.00 -4.19
CA THR A 4 12.73 -18.09 -4.96
C THR A 4 11.22 -18.15 -4.82
N LEU A 5 10.54 -18.76 -5.81
CA LEU A 5 9.09 -18.96 -5.74
C LEU A 5 8.71 -19.83 -4.51
N GLN A 6 9.50 -20.83 -4.18
CA GLN A 6 9.23 -21.69 -3.02
C GLN A 6 9.33 -20.90 -1.70
N GLN A 7 10.30 -20.01 -1.60
CA GLN A 7 10.42 -19.12 -0.44
C GLN A 7 9.20 -18.20 -0.33
N LEU A 8 8.80 -17.58 -1.45
CA LEU A 8 7.64 -16.70 -1.43
C LEU A 8 6.34 -17.45 -1.09
N LYS A 9 6.18 -18.68 -1.54
CA LYS A 9 5.04 -19.52 -1.16
C LYS A 9 4.97 -19.77 0.35
N GLN A 10 6.10 -19.90 1.01
CA GLN A 10 6.16 -20.04 2.47
C GLN A 10 5.82 -18.74 3.19
N LEU A 11 6.15 -17.59 2.59
CA LEU A 11 5.86 -16.26 3.15
C LEU A 11 4.42 -15.81 2.92
N LEU A 12 3.81 -16.27 1.84
CA LEU A 12 2.44 -15.93 1.43
C LEU A 12 1.61 -17.21 1.20
N PRO A 13 1.45 -18.07 2.23
CA PRO A 13 0.92 -19.43 2.03
C PRO A 13 -0.54 -19.47 1.59
N LYS A 14 -1.30 -18.40 1.82
CA LYS A 14 -2.72 -18.30 1.47
C LYS A 14 -2.98 -17.45 0.23
N ASN A 15 -1.93 -16.94 -0.40
CA ASN A 15 -2.10 -16.06 -1.55
C ASN A 15 -2.29 -16.89 -2.83
N PRO A 16 -3.43 -16.77 -3.55
CA PRO A 16 -3.69 -17.56 -4.75
C PRO A 16 -2.89 -17.09 -5.97
N TYR A 17 -2.22 -15.93 -5.89
CA TYR A 17 -1.50 -15.30 -7.00
C TYR A 17 0.01 -15.20 -6.73
N VAL A 18 0.55 -16.10 -5.93
CA VAL A 18 1.95 -16.02 -5.50
C VAL A 18 2.93 -16.07 -6.68
N GLU A 19 2.63 -16.81 -7.76
CA GLU A 19 3.45 -16.84 -8.96
C GLU A 19 3.55 -15.48 -9.62
N HIS A 20 2.45 -14.74 -9.72
CA HIS A 20 2.43 -13.38 -10.27
C HIS A 20 3.23 -12.41 -9.41
N TRP A 21 3.09 -12.51 -8.09
CA TRP A 21 3.89 -11.70 -7.16
C TRP A 21 5.37 -12.01 -7.25
N HIS A 22 5.71 -13.29 -7.37
CA HIS A 22 7.11 -13.70 -7.51
C HIS A 22 7.72 -13.15 -8.80
N GLU A 23 7.00 -13.21 -9.92
CA GLU A 23 7.45 -12.65 -11.19
C GLU A 23 7.73 -11.15 -11.07
N ALA A 24 6.78 -10.39 -10.49
CA ALA A 24 6.94 -8.95 -10.28
C ALA A 24 8.12 -8.62 -9.37
N LEU A 25 8.21 -9.28 -8.22
CA LEU A 25 9.27 -9.02 -7.23
C LEU A 25 10.65 -9.42 -7.75
N SER A 26 10.76 -10.49 -8.53
CA SER A 26 12.04 -10.93 -9.10
C SER A 26 12.64 -9.89 -10.03
N GLN A 27 11.81 -9.14 -10.75
CA GLN A 27 12.25 -8.05 -11.62
C GLN A 27 12.56 -6.78 -10.84
N LEU A 28 11.73 -6.45 -9.85
CA LEU A 28 11.76 -5.15 -9.18
C LEU A 28 12.77 -5.07 -8.03
N LEU A 29 12.87 -6.10 -7.20
CA LEU A 29 13.71 -6.03 -5.99
C LEU A 29 15.17 -5.68 -6.29
N PRO A 30 15.82 -6.28 -7.32
CA PRO A 30 17.19 -5.89 -7.66
C PRO A 30 17.34 -4.44 -8.10
N ASP A 31 16.38 -3.92 -8.86
CA ASP A 31 16.41 -2.55 -9.38
C ASP A 31 16.33 -1.50 -8.28
N TYR A 32 15.73 -1.85 -7.14
CA TYR A 32 15.61 -0.97 -5.97
C TYR A 32 16.58 -1.34 -4.84
N GLU A 33 17.59 -2.16 -5.16
CA GLU A 33 18.62 -2.58 -4.21
C GLU A 33 18.05 -3.30 -2.96
N ILE A 34 16.90 -3.94 -3.09
CA ILE A 34 16.32 -4.80 -2.06
C ILE A 34 16.84 -6.22 -2.33
N ASN A 35 18.11 -6.44 -2.05
CA ASN A 35 18.88 -7.55 -2.60
C ASN A 35 19.67 -8.37 -1.55
N THR A 36 19.44 -8.13 -0.27
CA THR A 36 20.01 -8.95 0.81
C THR A 36 18.89 -9.66 1.57
N PRO A 37 19.17 -10.76 2.26
CA PRO A 37 18.14 -11.43 3.06
C PRO A 37 17.42 -10.51 4.04
N GLN A 38 18.15 -9.64 4.72
CA GLN A 38 17.60 -8.70 5.69
C GLN A 38 16.70 -7.66 5.02
N ARG A 39 17.11 -7.12 3.88
CA ARG A 39 16.30 -6.15 3.11
C ARG A 39 15.03 -6.78 2.55
N ILE A 40 15.15 -7.97 1.96
CA ILE A 40 14.01 -8.72 1.43
C ILE A 40 13.04 -9.09 2.54
N ALA A 41 13.55 -9.62 3.67
CA ALA A 41 12.72 -9.99 4.80
C ALA A 41 11.96 -8.80 5.37
N ALA A 42 12.63 -7.67 5.55
CA ALA A 42 12.01 -6.46 6.07
C ALA A 42 10.94 -5.91 5.10
N PHE A 43 11.25 -5.86 3.81
CA PHE A 43 10.31 -5.40 2.78
C PHE A 43 9.06 -6.27 2.72
N ILE A 44 9.23 -7.60 2.62
CA ILE A 44 8.11 -8.54 2.56
C ILE A 44 7.26 -8.47 3.83
N ALA A 45 7.91 -8.39 5.00
CA ALA A 45 7.20 -8.31 6.28
C ALA A 45 6.29 -7.07 6.35
N GLN A 46 6.82 -5.91 5.97
CA GLN A 46 6.06 -4.67 5.99
C GLN A 46 4.92 -4.70 4.97
N CYS A 47 5.20 -5.12 3.73
CA CYS A 47 4.19 -5.22 2.69
C CYS A 47 3.10 -6.26 3.02
N ALA A 48 3.47 -7.40 3.60
CA ALA A 48 2.51 -8.43 4.01
C ALA A 48 1.57 -7.91 5.10
N HIS A 49 2.10 -7.18 6.09
CA HIS A 49 1.25 -6.57 7.11
C HIS A 49 0.30 -5.53 6.49
N GLU A 50 0.83 -4.60 5.70
CA GLU A 50 0.04 -3.50 5.12
C GLU A 50 -1.06 -3.97 4.16
N SER A 51 -0.85 -5.09 3.48
CA SER A 51 -1.76 -5.58 2.43
C SER A 51 -2.50 -6.86 2.78
N GLY A 52 -2.44 -7.31 4.03
CA GLY A 52 -3.07 -8.57 4.43
C GLY A 52 -2.54 -9.77 3.66
N GLY A 53 -1.22 -9.87 3.51
CA GLY A 53 -0.60 -10.95 2.76
C GLY A 53 -0.67 -10.77 1.24
N PHE A 54 -0.52 -9.54 0.75
CA PHE A 54 -0.57 -9.16 -0.66
C PHE A 54 -1.95 -9.37 -1.29
N THR A 55 -3.03 -9.16 -0.52
CA THR A 55 -4.41 -9.35 -1.00
C THR A 55 -5.23 -8.06 -1.04
N ALA A 56 -5.05 -7.17 -0.07
CA ALA A 56 -5.78 -5.90 0.00
C ALA A 56 -4.98 -4.82 -0.74
N LEU A 57 -5.30 -4.60 -2.03
CA LEU A 57 -4.52 -3.77 -2.94
C LEU A 57 -5.19 -2.44 -3.29
N LYS A 58 -6.45 -2.28 -2.95
CA LYS A 58 -7.21 -1.06 -3.15
C LYS A 58 -8.03 -0.76 -1.90
N GLU A 59 -8.06 0.50 -1.50
CA GLU A 59 -8.84 0.97 -0.37
C GLU A 59 -10.33 0.58 -0.54
N ASN A 60 -10.89 -0.04 0.49
CA ASN A 60 -12.31 -0.38 0.51
C ASN A 60 -13.11 0.78 1.09
N LEU A 61 -13.87 1.44 0.25
CA LEU A 61 -14.72 2.59 0.59
C LEU A 61 -16.20 2.22 0.64
N ASN A 62 -16.50 0.92 0.70
CA ASN A 62 -17.87 0.42 0.77
C ASN A 62 -18.38 0.43 2.22
N TYR A 63 -18.65 1.62 2.74
CA TYR A 63 -19.11 1.81 4.11
C TYR A 63 -20.64 1.76 4.22
N LYS A 64 -21.11 1.31 5.40
CA LYS A 64 -22.47 1.55 5.86
C LYS A 64 -22.52 2.92 6.56
N PRO A 65 -23.69 3.59 6.60
CA PRO A 65 -23.80 4.96 7.17
C PRO A 65 -23.24 5.11 8.58
N VAL A 66 -23.54 4.15 9.46
CA VAL A 66 -23.04 4.18 10.85
C VAL A 66 -21.51 4.12 10.92
N THR A 67 -20.93 3.21 10.16
CA THR A 67 -19.46 3.03 10.11
C THR A 67 -18.78 4.24 9.45
N LEU A 68 -19.39 4.78 8.38
CA LEU A 68 -18.90 5.97 7.70
C LEU A 68 -18.77 7.16 8.65
N ARG A 69 -19.80 7.41 9.46
CA ARG A 69 -19.77 8.47 10.46
C ARG A 69 -18.74 8.22 11.56
N LYS A 70 -18.58 6.97 11.96
CA LYS A 70 -17.61 6.60 13.00
C LYS A 70 -16.17 6.83 12.55
N ILE A 71 -15.85 6.52 11.30
CA ILE A 71 -14.49 6.60 10.75
C ILE A 71 -14.17 8.00 10.26
N PHE A 72 -15.13 8.67 9.62
CA PHE A 72 -14.95 10.01 9.04
C PHE A 72 -15.95 11.02 9.61
N PRO A 73 -15.99 11.23 10.93
CA PRO A 73 -17.00 12.11 11.56
C PRO A 73 -16.92 13.55 11.09
N LYS A 74 -15.74 14.04 10.74
CA LYS A 74 -15.52 15.40 10.23
C LYS A 74 -16.24 15.63 8.89
N TYR A 75 -16.27 14.61 8.04
CA TYR A 75 -16.82 14.71 6.69
C TYR A 75 -18.28 14.26 6.62
N PHE A 76 -18.73 13.48 7.59
CA PHE A 76 -20.11 12.98 7.68
C PHE A 76 -20.66 13.26 9.08
N PRO A 77 -20.97 14.54 9.39
CA PRO A 77 -21.41 14.93 10.73
C PRO A 77 -22.85 14.57 11.06
N THR A 78 -23.66 14.16 10.06
CA THR A 78 -25.08 13.83 10.26
C THR A 78 -25.44 12.49 9.64
N ASP A 79 -26.50 11.86 10.16
CA ASP A 79 -27.04 10.60 9.60
C ASP A 79 -27.59 10.83 8.18
N GLU A 80 -28.26 11.94 7.94
CA GLU A 80 -28.82 12.29 6.65
C GLU A 80 -27.75 12.33 5.56
N LEU A 81 -26.61 12.98 5.85
CA LEU A 81 -25.52 13.11 4.89
C LEU A 81 -24.88 11.74 4.62
N ALA A 82 -24.63 10.94 5.67
CA ALA A 82 -24.07 9.61 5.53
C ALA A 82 -25.00 8.69 4.72
N ASN A 83 -26.32 8.74 5.01
CA ASN A 83 -27.32 7.98 4.28
C ASN A 83 -27.38 8.40 2.80
N ALA A 84 -27.32 9.69 2.52
CA ALA A 84 -27.33 10.21 1.15
C ALA A 84 -26.16 9.68 0.33
N TYR A 85 -24.94 9.72 0.87
CA TYR A 85 -23.74 9.24 0.17
C TYR A 85 -23.74 7.72 0.02
N CYS A 86 -24.15 6.97 1.04
CA CYS A 86 -24.22 5.52 0.97
C CYS A 86 -25.31 4.99 0.03
N SER A 87 -26.25 5.84 -0.38
CA SER A 87 -27.33 5.51 -1.32
C SER A 87 -26.99 5.83 -2.77
N MET A 88 -25.86 6.47 -3.03
CA MET A 88 -25.46 6.82 -4.40
C MET A 88 -25.00 5.56 -5.16
N PRO A 89 -25.28 5.47 -6.49
CA PRO A 89 -24.82 4.36 -7.31
C PRO A 89 -23.28 4.21 -7.32
N ASP A 90 -22.58 5.35 -7.29
CA ASP A 90 -21.11 5.45 -7.24
C ASP A 90 -20.59 5.75 -5.83
N LYS A 91 -21.21 5.17 -4.84
CA LYS A 91 -20.99 5.44 -3.42
C LYS A 91 -19.52 5.48 -3.01
N GLN A 92 -18.72 4.52 -3.46
CA GLN A 92 -17.29 4.50 -3.09
C GLN A 92 -16.53 5.71 -3.65
N ALA A 93 -16.82 6.08 -4.90
CA ALA A 93 -16.22 7.26 -5.52
C ALA A 93 -16.69 8.54 -4.81
N ALA A 94 -18.00 8.64 -4.54
CA ALA A 94 -18.56 9.81 -3.86
C ALA A 94 -17.95 10.01 -2.46
N ILE A 95 -17.82 8.94 -1.70
CA ILE A 95 -17.19 8.99 -0.36
C ILE A 95 -15.72 9.42 -0.46
N ALA A 96 -14.94 8.80 -1.34
CA ALA A 96 -13.53 9.16 -1.52
C ALA A 96 -13.35 10.60 -1.96
N ASN A 97 -14.16 11.07 -2.91
CA ASN A 97 -14.09 12.43 -3.41
C ASN A 97 -14.37 13.47 -2.33
N ARG A 98 -15.24 13.15 -1.37
CA ARG A 98 -15.51 14.02 -0.23
C ARG A 98 -14.41 13.95 0.82
N VAL A 99 -14.02 12.77 1.24
CA VAL A 99 -13.04 12.57 2.33
C VAL A 99 -11.68 13.12 1.96
N TYR A 100 -11.26 12.95 0.72
CA TYR A 100 -9.92 13.33 0.26
C TYR A 100 -9.89 14.65 -0.52
N ALA A 101 -11.00 15.38 -0.56
CA ALA A 101 -11.05 16.68 -1.22
C ALA A 101 -10.05 17.66 -0.59
N ASN A 102 -9.37 18.41 -1.43
CA ASN A 102 -8.43 19.47 -1.03
C ASN A 102 -7.29 18.99 -0.12
N ARG A 103 -6.94 17.70 -0.21
CA ARG A 103 -5.87 17.09 0.57
C ARG A 103 -4.88 16.42 -0.37
N MET A 104 -3.60 16.37 0.02
CA MET A 104 -2.53 15.65 -0.70
C MET A 104 -2.48 16.00 -2.20
N GLY A 105 -2.70 17.29 -2.52
CA GLY A 105 -2.71 17.78 -3.90
C GLY A 105 -3.99 17.50 -4.68
N ASN A 106 -5.00 16.85 -4.10
CA ASN A 106 -6.30 16.67 -4.74
C ASN A 106 -7.04 17.98 -4.87
N GLY A 107 -7.82 18.14 -5.94
CA GLY A 107 -8.79 19.21 -6.08
C GLY A 107 -9.99 19.03 -5.13
N ASP A 108 -11.02 19.83 -5.36
CA ASP A 108 -12.26 19.78 -4.57
C ASP A 108 -13.03 18.46 -4.80
N GLU A 109 -14.16 18.32 -4.10
CA GLU A 109 -15.01 17.12 -4.20
C GLU A 109 -15.46 16.85 -5.64
N HIS A 110 -15.73 17.89 -6.42
CA HIS A 110 -16.19 17.78 -7.81
C HIS A 110 -15.08 17.38 -8.79
N SER A 111 -13.81 17.56 -8.42
CA SER A 111 -12.68 17.22 -9.28
C SER A 111 -12.60 15.72 -9.59
N GLY A 112 -13.12 14.85 -8.72
CA GLY A 112 -12.99 13.42 -8.83
C GLY A 112 -11.62 12.88 -8.39
N ASP A 113 -10.71 13.75 -7.93
CA ASP A 113 -9.36 13.38 -7.56
C ASP A 113 -9.32 12.43 -6.36
N GLY A 114 -10.22 12.60 -5.39
CA GLY A 114 -10.25 11.76 -4.22
C GLY A 114 -10.36 10.28 -4.53
N TYR A 115 -11.22 9.90 -5.45
CA TYR A 115 -11.36 8.51 -5.87
C TYR A 115 -10.28 8.09 -6.88
N ARG A 116 -9.96 8.95 -7.82
CA ARG A 116 -8.91 8.67 -8.82
C ARG A 116 -7.59 8.33 -8.18
N TYR A 117 -7.26 8.98 -7.07
CA TYR A 117 -6.01 8.81 -6.33
C TYR A 117 -6.22 8.24 -4.93
N CYS A 118 -7.24 7.42 -4.73
CA CYS A 118 -7.45 6.70 -3.48
C CYS A 118 -6.35 5.66 -3.26
N GLY A 119 -6.28 5.08 -2.07
CA GLY A 119 -5.23 4.14 -1.69
C GLY A 119 -5.16 2.93 -2.60
N ARG A 120 -4.01 2.70 -3.22
CA ARG A 120 -3.74 1.54 -4.08
C ARG A 120 -2.32 1.02 -3.88
N GLY A 121 -2.13 -0.25 -4.22
CA GLY A 121 -0.84 -0.93 -4.14
C GLY A 121 -0.56 -1.54 -2.77
N LEU A 122 0.60 -2.18 -2.63
CA LEU A 122 0.96 -2.94 -1.42
C LEU A 122 1.06 -2.09 -0.16
N ILE A 123 1.35 -0.79 -0.29
CA ILE A 123 1.46 0.14 0.84
C ILE A 123 0.43 1.26 0.79
N GLN A 124 -0.62 1.12 -0.03
CA GLN A 124 -1.72 2.07 -0.14
C GLN A 124 -1.26 3.50 -0.46
N LEU A 125 -0.62 3.67 -1.62
CA LEU A 125 -0.27 4.99 -2.14
C LEU A 125 -1.54 5.82 -2.33
N THR A 126 -1.60 7.02 -1.74
CA THR A 126 -2.82 7.84 -1.68
C THR A 126 -2.51 9.30 -1.99
N GLY A 127 -3.39 9.96 -2.74
CA GLY A 127 -3.32 11.38 -3.03
C GLY A 127 -2.62 11.71 -4.35
N LYS A 128 -3.09 12.79 -4.99
CA LYS A 128 -2.58 13.21 -6.30
C LYS A 128 -1.08 13.49 -6.28
N ASP A 129 -0.57 14.14 -5.23
CA ASP A 129 0.86 14.43 -5.13
C ASP A 129 1.70 13.16 -5.13
N ASN A 130 1.33 12.17 -4.32
CA ASN A 130 2.05 10.89 -4.26
C ASN A 130 1.99 10.14 -5.57
N TYR A 131 0.83 10.12 -6.23
CA TYR A 131 0.68 9.51 -7.55
C TYR A 131 1.53 10.23 -8.60
N THR A 132 1.57 11.57 -8.52
CA THR A 132 2.38 12.39 -9.43
C THR A 132 3.88 12.11 -9.28
N TRP A 133 4.36 12.03 -8.05
CA TRP A 133 5.77 11.73 -7.78
C TRP A 133 6.14 10.31 -8.20
N PHE A 134 5.29 9.34 -7.90
CA PHE A 134 5.49 7.96 -8.36
C PHE A 134 5.49 7.88 -9.90
N ALA A 135 4.51 8.48 -10.55
CA ALA A 135 4.39 8.53 -12.00
C ALA A 135 5.63 9.17 -12.65
N ALA A 136 6.11 10.28 -12.09
CA ALA A 136 7.30 10.96 -12.58
C ALA A 136 8.55 10.07 -12.57
N SER A 137 8.68 9.22 -11.54
CA SER A 137 9.79 8.25 -11.45
C SER A 137 9.76 7.22 -12.58
N LEU A 138 8.60 6.98 -13.18
CA LEU A 138 8.38 6.02 -14.27
C LEU A 138 8.24 6.68 -15.64
N GLY A 139 8.21 8.01 -15.72
CA GLY A 139 7.97 8.73 -16.96
C GLY A 139 6.55 8.59 -17.52
N ILE A 140 5.55 8.40 -16.64
CA ILE A 140 4.13 8.26 -17.00
C ILE A 140 3.29 9.35 -16.33
N SER A 141 2.02 9.46 -16.72
CA SER A 141 1.10 10.42 -16.10
C SER A 141 0.51 9.85 -14.78
N PRO A 142 -0.01 10.71 -13.88
CA PRO A 142 -0.70 10.25 -12.68
C PRO A 142 -1.90 9.33 -12.97
N ASP A 143 -2.63 9.57 -14.05
CA ASP A 143 -3.75 8.71 -14.44
C ASP A 143 -3.27 7.33 -14.91
N GLU A 144 -2.19 7.27 -15.66
CA GLU A 144 -1.54 6.01 -16.03
C GLU A 144 -1.02 5.27 -14.80
N ALA A 145 -0.47 5.99 -13.83
CA ALA A 145 -0.04 5.39 -12.56
C ALA A 145 -1.21 4.77 -11.79
N SER A 146 -2.39 5.40 -11.80
CA SER A 146 -3.59 4.85 -11.17
C SER A 146 -3.97 3.49 -11.76
N GLU A 147 -3.93 3.35 -13.08
CA GLU A 147 -4.17 2.07 -13.77
C GLU A 147 -3.05 1.06 -13.48
N TYR A 148 -1.80 1.49 -13.53
CA TYR A 148 -0.64 0.64 -13.27
C TYR A 148 -0.65 0.04 -11.87
N LEU A 149 -1.05 0.82 -10.86
CA LEU A 149 -1.19 0.35 -9.48
C LEU A 149 -2.21 -0.79 -9.31
N GLY A 150 -3.10 -0.97 -10.25
CA GLY A 150 -4.04 -2.10 -10.29
C GLY A 150 -3.43 -3.41 -10.78
N THR A 151 -2.19 -3.40 -11.24
CA THR A 151 -1.46 -4.60 -11.68
C THR A 151 -0.56 -5.12 -10.56
N PHE A 152 -0.16 -6.39 -10.63
CA PHE A 152 0.81 -6.95 -9.67
C PHE A 152 2.12 -6.17 -9.69
N GLU A 153 2.65 -5.91 -10.88
CA GLU A 153 3.89 -5.17 -11.05
C GLU A 153 3.80 -3.75 -10.48
N GLY A 154 2.75 -3.02 -10.83
CA GLY A 154 2.56 -1.65 -10.36
C GLY A 154 2.35 -1.56 -8.85
N ALA A 155 1.57 -2.47 -8.28
CA ALA A 155 1.35 -2.54 -6.85
C ALA A 155 2.66 -2.80 -6.09
N ALA A 156 3.49 -3.71 -6.61
CA ALA A 156 4.82 -3.99 -6.03
C ALA A 156 5.78 -2.83 -6.25
N GLN A 157 5.79 -2.24 -7.44
CA GLN A 157 6.72 -1.15 -7.75
C GLN A 157 6.46 0.10 -6.92
N SER A 158 5.22 0.44 -6.62
CA SER A 158 4.90 1.56 -5.74
C SER A 158 5.50 1.38 -4.34
N ALA A 159 5.49 0.16 -3.83
CA ALA A 159 6.12 -0.15 -2.55
C ALA A 159 7.65 -0.05 -2.62
N CYS A 160 8.26 -0.55 -3.69
CA CYS A 160 9.70 -0.42 -3.91
C CYS A 160 10.11 1.05 -4.03
N TRP A 161 9.35 1.83 -4.78
CA TRP A 161 9.59 3.26 -4.94
C TRP A 161 9.50 4.00 -3.59
N PHE A 162 8.48 3.72 -2.80
CA PHE A 162 8.35 4.29 -1.46
C PHE A 162 9.54 3.91 -0.58
N TRP A 163 9.95 2.65 -0.64
CA TRP A 163 11.09 2.13 0.11
C TRP A 163 12.39 2.86 -0.22
N GLU A 164 12.66 3.02 -1.50
CA GLU A 164 13.84 3.74 -1.99
C GLU A 164 13.78 5.23 -1.64
N THR A 165 12.66 5.89 -1.93
CA THR A 165 12.47 7.32 -1.70
C THR A 165 12.65 7.70 -0.24
N ASN A 166 12.23 6.83 0.68
CA ASN A 166 12.37 7.04 2.11
C ASN A 166 13.64 6.41 2.71
N ASN A 167 14.51 5.89 1.87
CA ASN A 167 15.82 5.35 2.28
C ASN A 167 15.70 4.23 3.34
N LEU A 168 14.74 3.34 3.16
CA LEU A 168 14.37 2.35 4.18
C LEU A 168 15.34 1.18 4.28
N ASN A 169 16.17 0.94 3.24
CA ASN A 169 17.20 -0.11 3.30
C ASN A 169 18.16 0.07 4.47
N GLN A 170 18.47 1.31 4.84
CA GLN A 170 19.35 1.58 5.98
C GLN A 170 18.83 0.98 7.30
N TRP A 171 17.50 1.01 7.50
CA TRP A 171 16.88 0.45 8.69
C TRP A 171 16.72 -1.06 8.60
N ALA A 172 16.45 -1.57 7.40
CA ALA A 172 16.45 -3.01 7.14
C ALA A 172 17.82 -3.64 7.42
N ASP A 173 18.89 -2.98 7.00
CA ASP A 173 20.28 -3.44 7.26
C ASP A 173 20.59 -3.55 8.75
N LYS A 174 19.97 -2.71 9.58
CA LYS A 174 20.12 -2.73 11.04
C LYS A 174 19.13 -3.68 11.73
N GLY A 175 18.19 -4.28 10.99
CA GLY A 175 17.12 -5.07 11.58
C GLY A 175 16.16 -4.25 12.43
N ASP A 176 16.08 -2.94 12.19
CA ASP A 176 15.29 -2.00 12.99
C ASP A 176 13.83 -1.91 12.50
N ILE A 177 13.05 -2.93 12.84
CA ILE A 177 11.64 -3.01 12.43
C ILE A 177 10.78 -1.94 13.09
N LEU A 178 11.15 -1.49 14.28
CA LEU A 178 10.45 -0.40 14.97
C LEU A 178 10.52 0.89 14.15
N THR A 179 11.70 1.30 13.72
CA THR A 179 11.87 2.52 12.92
C THR A 179 11.19 2.38 11.55
N LEU A 180 11.34 1.23 10.89
CA LEU A 180 10.63 0.94 9.65
C LEU A 180 9.12 1.11 9.81
N THR A 181 8.55 0.54 10.86
CA THR A 181 7.11 0.65 11.15
C THR A 181 6.69 2.10 11.33
N LYS A 182 7.46 2.89 12.08
CA LYS A 182 7.17 4.31 12.28
C LYS A 182 7.24 5.11 10.98
N ARG A 183 8.20 4.80 10.10
CA ARG A 183 8.36 5.46 8.81
C ARG A 183 7.22 5.13 7.83
N ILE A 184 6.71 3.91 7.86
CA ILE A 184 5.66 3.46 6.96
C ILE A 184 4.28 3.83 7.50
N ASN A 185 4.03 3.60 8.79
CA ASN A 185 2.71 3.76 9.41
C ASN A 185 2.51 5.11 10.10
N GLY A 186 3.58 5.78 10.49
CA GLY A 186 3.54 7.00 11.30
C GLY A 186 3.44 6.71 12.81
N GLY A 187 3.34 5.45 13.21
CA GLY A 187 3.24 5.00 14.59
C GLY A 187 3.73 3.57 14.72
N THR A 188 3.20 2.83 15.69
CA THR A 188 3.63 1.46 16.00
C THR A 188 2.53 0.42 15.80
N ILE A 189 1.48 0.76 15.06
CA ILE A 189 0.37 -0.16 14.78
C ILE A 189 0.90 -1.41 14.07
N GLY A 190 0.55 -2.58 14.63
CA GLY A 190 0.93 -3.86 14.05
C GLY A 190 2.40 -4.24 14.22
N LEU A 191 3.14 -3.57 15.10
CA LEU A 191 4.57 -3.84 15.29
C LEU A 191 4.86 -5.32 15.57
N GLU A 192 4.11 -5.95 16.46
CA GLU A 192 4.30 -7.37 16.80
C GLU A 192 4.08 -8.28 15.58
N ASP A 193 3.05 -8.03 14.79
CA ASP A 193 2.76 -8.78 13.57
C ASP A 193 3.86 -8.60 12.53
N ARG A 194 4.34 -7.37 12.36
CA ARG A 194 5.44 -7.05 11.45
C ARG A 194 6.74 -7.75 11.85
N ILE A 195 7.03 -7.80 13.14
CA ILE A 195 8.21 -8.51 13.67
C ILE A 195 8.08 -10.01 13.43
N LYS A 196 6.90 -10.61 13.65
CA LYS A 196 6.66 -12.03 13.38
C LYS A 196 6.88 -12.36 11.91
N HIS A 197 6.35 -11.55 11.00
CA HIS A 197 6.58 -11.71 9.56
C HIS A 197 8.06 -11.59 9.23
N TYR A 198 8.75 -10.64 9.83
CA TYR A 198 10.19 -10.43 9.61
C TYR A 198 11.03 -11.64 10.06
N GLU A 199 10.81 -12.11 11.28
CA GLU A 199 11.53 -13.27 11.83
C GLU A 199 11.25 -14.53 11.01
N HIS A 200 10.00 -14.76 10.62
CA HIS A 200 9.65 -15.86 9.75
C HIS A 200 10.33 -15.74 8.38
N ALA A 201 10.36 -14.54 7.81
CA ALA A 201 11.02 -14.30 6.53
C ALA A 201 12.52 -14.55 6.60
N LEU A 202 13.19 -14.10 7.66
CA LEU A 202 14.60 -14.41 7.87
C LEU A 202 14.85 -15.92 7.92
N HIS A 203 14.03 -16.64 8.66
CA HIS A 203 14.12 -18.09 8.75
C HIS A 203 13.98 -18.75 7.38
N VAL A 204 12.96 -18.37 6.60
CA VAL A 204 12.71 -18.91 5.26
C VAL A 204 13.86 -18.58 4.31
N LEU A 205 14.48 -17.40 4.44
CA LEU A 205 15.60 -16.97 3.61
C LEU A 205 16.96 -17.52 4.08
N GLY A 206 16.99 -18.26 5.18
CA GLY A 206 18.19 -18.96 5.65
C GLY A 206 19.16 -18.11 6.46
N VAL A 207 18.69 -17.12 7.16
CA VAL A 207 19.52 -16.25 8.02
C VAL A 207 19.12 -16.33 9.48
#